data_120f05c61ba0d829f6d2ce9ce127f9e0
#
_entry.id   120f05c61ba0d829f6d2ce9ce127f9e0
#
_cell.length_a   1.000
_cell.length_b   1.000
_cell.length_c   1.000
_cell.angle_alpha   90.00
_cell.angle_beta   90.00
_cell.angle_gamma   90.00
#
_symmetry.space_group_name_H-M   'P 1'
#
loop_
_entity.id
_entity.type
_entity.pdbx_description
1 polymer ?
#
loop_
_entity_poly.entity_id
_entity_poly.type
_entity_poly.pdbx_seq_one_letter_code
_entity_poly.pdbx_strand_id
1 'polypeptide(L)'
;MNGNIIKISHFPKGTSKDTVLTKTRTVLDNICRSCTVEEDITSGNYTLDAEFLVDSGGLWNELVEESILKCQLDYGTEIFVIKKVKKQSRYITVAAVQMTIHACNTLWLEDVRPTNTNGQGALSHMLTNAIGKKKEIVLQSNISTINTAYYQRKRLQEALFSADNSFIDRWGGEVLRRGYTLSINDRIGMDRKVVIRRGKNLTGFEGTTDLDQLCTMAKGVGFDGITHEGYIMSPLADQYDQYYPREFKYDDVKVKTENDTEGYDTLEEAQAELIRRVNLEYTKNHVDELRAEYNLSFIPLSMTEEYKHLASEVIYLGDTVKIQETLLGIDLKVRVISRKYDVMKQKPISMTLSNIPIEEKRTTVSDSAIIKQLKDQIKQSNNSVAEYVQSMINSGSTNSYVLYRQNEILAMDSKDINSAINVVRLNKHGLAFSQTGYYGEYTYGFTIDGVLNASLIRTGILTAILIQSVDESCSINLETGQVNFNKGSIKGPGIDISLDNGYVRTFATIAGEIFEVMLSQGGIKSNHSLSLKAQEKMNLESTGNWLYLLCQEGANGAKWSNILMSKDNVIVSADGGGSGKVLINGKNGVEINGREITSTLNNIETVMLRSEGII
;
A
#
# COMPACT_ATOMS: atom_id res chain seq x y z
N MET A 1 23.79 -2.15 40.07
CA MET A 1 22.40 -2.73 40.10
C MET A 1 21.91 -2.74 38.65
N ASN A 2 22.04 -3.87 37.98
CA ASN A 2 21.45 -4.03 36.66
C ASN A 2 19.96 -4.30 36.83
N GLY A 3 19.16 -3.23 36.98
CA GLY A 3 17.71 -3.36 36.90
C GLY A 3 17.35 -3.83 35.50
N ASN A 4 16.60 -4.93 35.39
CA ASN A 4 16.07 -5.38 34.11
C ASN A 4 15.27 -4.24 33.47
N ILE A 5 15.73 -3.75 32.32
CA ILE A 5 15.04 -2.72 31.55
C ILE A 5 13.75 -3.36 31.05
N ILE A 6 12.59 -2.75 31.39
CA ILE A 6 11.30 -3.15 30.84
C ILE A 6 11.23 -2.72 29.38
N LYS A 7 11.12 -3.68 28.49
CA LYS A 7 11.19 -3.45 27.03
C LYS A 7 9.84 -3.08 26.43
N ILE A 8 8.77 -3.71 26.94
CA ILE A 8 7.40 -3.44 26.46
C ILE A 8 6.38 -3.53 27.61
N SER A 9 5.53 -2.55 27.70
CA SER A 9 4.42 -2.53 28.65
C SER A 9 3.13 -2.07 28.00
N HIS A 10 2.00 -2.55 28.52
CA HIS A 10 0.66 -2.29 28.04
C HIS A 10 -0.11 -1.36 28.98
N PHE A 11 -0.95 -0.52 28.38
CA PHE A 11 -1.94 0.32 29.07
C PHE A 11 -3.30 0.18 28.38
N PRO A 12 -4.38 0.01 29.13
CA PRO A 12 -5.74 -0.05 28.58
C PRO A 12 -6.10 1.21 27.81
N LYS A 13 -7.03 1.06 26.88
CA LYS A 13 -7.61 2.21 26.16
C LYS A 13 -8.17 3.22 27.16
N GLY A 14 -8.02 4.50 26.84
CA GLY A 14 -8.50 5.58 27.71
C GLY A 14 -7.54 5.99 28.82
N THR A 15 -6.38 5.33 28.99
CA THR A 15 -5.35 5.76 29.94
C THR A 15 -4.85 7.16 29.58
N SER A 16 -4.72 8.05 30.60
CA SER A 16 -4.28 9.43 30.40
C SER A 16 -2.82 9.51 29.97
N LYS A 17 -2.47 10.55 29.22
CA LYS A 17 -1.11 10.86 28.78
C LYS A 17 -0.09 10.84 29.94
N ASP A 18 -0.39 11.51 31.03
CA ASP A 18 0.50 11.61 32.20
C ASP A 18 0.78 10.23 32.80
N THR A 19 -0.25 9.38 32.91
CA THR A 19 -0.08 8.01 33.39
C THR A 19 0.81 7.17 32.45
N VAL A 20 0.61 7.27 31.15
CA VAL A 20 1.44 6.54 30.18
C VAL A 20 2.89 7.02 30.23
N LEU A 21 3.13 8.32 30.36
CA LEU A 21 4.49 8.87 30.39
C LEU A 21 5.21 8.52 31.69
N THR A 22 4.54 8.60 32.84
CA THR A 22 5.19 8.55 34.17
C THR A 22 5.17 7.16 34.81
N LYS A 23 4.27 6.27 34.40
CA LYS A 23 4.10 4.94 35.03
C LYS A 23 4.48 3.81 34.10
N THR A 24 4.69 2.64 34.69
CA THR A 24 4.70 1.34 34.03
C THR A 24 3.47 0.58 34.52
N ARG A 25 2.80 -0.14 33.62
CA ARG A 25 1.63 -0.94 33.99
C ARG A 25 1.88 -2.42 33.70
N THR A 26 1.07 -3.08 32.91
CA THR A 26 1.24 -4.49 32.59
C THR A 26 2.50 -4.71 31.78
N VAL A 27 3.50 -5.40 32.32
CA VAL A 27 4.75 -5.73 31.64
C VAL A 27 4.52 -6.96 30.76
N LEU A 28 4.88 -6.87 29.50
CA LEU A 28 4.65 -7.93 28.50
C LEU A 28 5.91 -8.66 28.06
N ASP A 29 7.08 -8.31 28.62
CA ASP A 29 8.38 -8.86 28.21
C ASP A 29 8.39 -10.41 28.18
N ASN A 30 7.73 -11.05 29.17
CA ASN A 30 7.71 -12.50 29.33
C ASN A 30 6.89 -13.23 28.26
N ILE A 31 5.88 -12.59 27.66
CA ILE A 31 5.03 -13.17 26.64
C ILE A 31 5.33 -12.61 25.26
N CYS A 32 6.12 -11.54 25.15
CA CYS A 32 6.49 -10.94 23.88
C CYS A 32 7.61 -11.77 23.20
N ARG A 33 7.27 -12.42 22.11
CA ARG A 33 8.20 -13.23 21.32
C ARG A 33 9.03 -12.38 20.37
N SER A 34 8.39 -11.43 19.72
CA SER A 34 9.04 -10.47 18.83
C SER A 34 8.32 -9.12 18.92
N CYS A 35 9.09 -8.06 18.86
CA CYS A 35 8.55 -6.71 18.76
C CYS A 35 9.53 -5.87 17.94
N THR A 36 9.05 -5.40 16.81
CA THR A 36 9.83 -4.60 15.86
C THR A 36 9.13 -3.28 15.63
N VAL A 37 9.89 -2.20 15.64
CA VAL A 37 9.42 -0.89 15.23
C VAL A 37 10.11 -0.46 13.93
N GLU A 38 9.40 0.26 13.09
CA GLU A 38 9.91 0.83 11.85
C GLU A 38 9.47 2.27 11.73
N GLU A 39 10.44 3.18 11.64
CA GLU A 39 10.22 4.61 11.40
C GLU A 39 10.79 5.01 10.03
N ASP A 40 10.08 5.88 9.31
CA ASP A 40 10.42 6.31 7.96
C ASP A 40 10.14 7.81 7.81
N ILE A 41 11.17 8.57 7.44
CA ILE A 41 11.09 10.03 7.33
C ILE A 41 10.33 10.47 6.08
N THR A 42 10.38 9.68 5.01
CA THR A 42 9.80 10.04 3.71
C THR A 42 8.29 9.92 3.72
N SER A 43 7.77 8.88 4.35
CA SER A 43 6.33 8.65 4.54
C SER A 43 5.79 9.24 5.84
N GLY A 44 6.67 9.63 6.76
CA GLY A 44 6.27 10.00 8.13
C GLY A 44 5.64 8.86 8.91
N ASN A 45 5.78 7.62 8.44
CA ASN A 45 5.28 6.42 9.10
C ASN A 45 6.12 6.06 10.32
N TYR A 46 5.46 5.55 11.34
CA TYR A 46 6.10 4.99 12.49
C TYR A 46 5.20 3.90 13.08
N THR A 47 5.58 2.66 12.87
CA THR A 47 4.75 1.48 13.13
C THR A 47 5.44 0.51 14.07
N LEU A 48 4.64 -0.33 14.73
CA LEU A 48 5.08 -1.43 15.57
C LEU A 48 4.36 -2.69 15.17
N ASP A 49 5.14 -3.77 15.01
CA ASP A 49 4.65 -5.14 14.85
C ASP A 49 5.18 -6.01 15.98
N ALA A 50 4.28 -6.73 16.65
CA ALA A 50 4.66 -7.61 17.75
C ALA A 50 3.88 -8.91 17.74
N GLU A 51 4.53 -9.97 18.21
CA GLU A 51 3.93 -11.28 18.43
C GLU A 51 4.05 -11.66 19.89
N PHE A 52 2.92 -12.05 20.49
CA PHE A 52 2.81 -12.43 21.88
C PHE A 52 2.34 -13.87 22.02
N LEU A 53 2.86 -14.58 23.00
CA LEU A 53 2.40 -15.93 23.35
C LEU A 53 1.05 -15.86 24.04
N VAL A 54 0.19 -16.84 23.76
CA VAL A 54 -1.03 -17.10 24.54
C VAL A 54 -0.59 -17.81 25.81
N ASP A 55 -0.49 -17.07 26.91
CA ASP A 55 -0.08 -17.58 28.21
C ASP A 55 -1.27 -18.02 29.08
N SER A 56 -1.03 -18.88 30.04
CA SER A 56 -2.06 -19.34 31.00
C SER A 56 -2.50 -18.24 31.97
N GLY A 57 -1.66 -17.20 32.15
CA GLY A 57 -1.97 -16.04 32.99
C GLY A 57 -2.95 -15.05 32.35
N GLY A 58 -3.21 -15.20 31.05
CA GLY A 58 -4.20 -14.40 30.34
C GLY A 58 -3.78 -12.97 30.02
N LEU A 59 -2.49 -12.61 30.15
CA LEU A 59 -1.99 -11.27 29.83
C LEU A 59 -2.30 -10.84 28.40
N TRP A 60 -2.30 -11.80 27.48
CA TRP A 60 -2.64 -11.58 26.07
C TRP A 60 -4.07 -11.05 25.84
N ASN A 61 -5.00 -11.25 26.78
CA ASN A 61 -6.37 -10.74 26.68
C ASN A 61 -6.44 -9.19 26.77
N GLU A 62 -5.43 -8.56 27.34
CA GLU A 62 -5.34 -7.10 27.41
C GLU A 62 -4.98 -6.47 26.05
N LEU A 63 -4.46 -7.26 25.10
CA LEU A 63 -4.09 -6.79 23.77
C LEU A 63 -5.34 -6.61 22.89
N VAL A 64 -5.94 -5.44 22.99
CA VAL A 64 -7.13 -5.07 22.21
C VAL A 64 -6.89 -3.76 21.44
N GLU A 65 -7.71 -3.50 20.43
CA GLU A 65 -7.64 -2.28 19.64
C GLU A 65 -7.82 -1.03 20.54
N GLU A 66 -7.16 0.07 20.18
CA GLU A 66 -7.06 1.34 20.92
C GLU A 66 -6.29 1.26 22.24
N SER A 67 -5.85 0.11 22.71
CA SER A 67 -4.93 0.03 23.85
C SER A 67 -3.52 0.47 23.45
N ILE A 68 -2.70 0.80 24.44
CA ILE A 68 -1.42 1.48 24.23
C ILE A 68 -0.28 0.53 24.59
N LEU A 69 0.72 0.48 23.74
CA LEU A 69 2.00 -0.16 23.98
C LEU A 69 3.08 0.91 24.19
N LYS A 70 3.82 0.82 25.29
CA LYS A 70 4.99 1.65 25.58
C LYS A 70 6.24 0.80 25.46
N CYS A 71 7.10 1.15 24.53
CA CYS A 71 8.32 0.39 24.20
C CYS A 71 9.56 1.17 24.57
N GLN A 72 10.57 0.49 25.10
CA GLN A 72 11.90 1.05 25.33
C GLN A 72 12.71 0.91 24.05
N LEU A 73 13.27 2.01 23.58
CA LEU A 73 14.16 2.10 22.44
C LEU A 73 15.50 2.71 22.88
N ASP A 74 16.46 2.79 22.00
CA ASP A 74 17.80 3.32 22.30
C ASP A 74 17.83 4.85 22.53
N TYR A 75 16.82 5.59 22.08
CA TYR A 75 16.67 7.02 22.36
C TYR A 75 15.66 7.33 23.48
N GLY A 76 15.09 6.31 24.12
CA GLY A 76 14.09 6.46 25.18
C GLY A 76 12.81 5.66 24.92
N THR A 77 11.74 6.01 25.60
CA THR A 77 10.45 5.31 25.45
C THR A 77 9.62 5.88 24.31
N GLU A 78 9.00 4.97 23.55
CA GLU A 78 8.08 5.33 22.48
C GLU A 78 6.69 4.72 22.70
N ILE A 79 5.66 5.33 22.15
CA ILE A 79 4.25 5.04 22.47
C ILE A 79 3.49 4.73 21.19
N PHE A 80 2.86 3.55 21.18
CA PHE A 80 2.09 3.05 20.05
C PHE A 80 0.65 2.72 20.45
N VAL A 81 -0.28 2.88 19.52
CA VAL A 81 -1.70 2.54 19.70
C VAL A 81 -2.03 1.34 18.82
N ILE A 82 -2.55 0.29 19.41
CA ILE A 82 -2.93 -0.93 18.73
C ILE A 82 -4.07 -0.63 17.74
N LYS A 83 -3.84 -0.96 16.48
CA LYS A 83 -4.82 -0.80 15.39
C LYS A 83 -5.45 -2.11 14.97
N LYS A 84 -4.70 -3.20 15.09
CA LYS A 84 -5.13 -4.51 14.64
C LYS A 84 -4.59 -5.58 15.56
N VAL A 85 -5.45 -6.52 15.91
CA VAL A 85 -5.13 -7.71 16.70
C VAL A 85 -5.56 -8.93 15.90
N LYS A 86 -4.62 -9.85 15.65
CA LYS A 86 -4.89 -11.14 15.01
C LYS A 86 -4.65 -12.23 16.05
N LYS A 87 -5.71 -12.97 16.39
CA LYS A 87 -5.64 -14.09 17.35
C LYS A 87 -5.45 -15.40 16.61
N GLN A 88 -4.48 -16.17 17.05
CA GLN A 88 -4.18 -17.53 16.58
C GLN A 88 -4.10 -18.46 17.80
N SER A 89 -4.11 -19.77 17.60
CA SER A 89 -4.18 -20.74 18.70
C SER A 89 -3.06 -20.60 19.75
N ARG A 90 -1.87 -20.16 19.35
CA ARG A 90 -0.69 -20.05 20.23
C ARG A 90 -0.13 -18.63 20.33
N TYR A 91 -0.52 -17.75 19.42
CA TYR A 91 0.07 -16.43 19.28
C TYR A 91 -1.00 -15.37 19.03
N ILE A 92 -0.71 -14.17 19.53
CA ILE A 92 -1.46 -12.96 19.20
C ILE A 92 -0.49 -12.04 18.46
N THR A 93 -0.84 -11.68 17.23
CA THR A 93 -0.07 -10.69 16.46
C THR A 93 -0.75 -9.34 16.55
N VAL A 94 0.03 -8.31 16.86
CA VAL A 94 -0.46 -6.95 17.04
C VAL A 94 0.24 -6.05 16.04
N ALA A 95 -0.55 -5.23 15.32
CA ALA A 95 -0.05 -4.12 14.55
C ALA A 95 -0.49 -2.79 15.18
N ALA A 96 0.46 -1.91 15.44
CA ALA A 96 0.23 -0.64 16.10
C ALA A 96 0.91 0.52 15.35
N VAL A 97 0.38 1.72 15.52
CA VAL A 97 0.96 2.94 14.97
C VAL A 97 1.35 3.88 16.09
N GLN A 98 2.35 4.71 15.85
CA GLN A 98 2.81 5.70 16.80
C GLN A 98 1.67 6.64 17.22
N MET A 99 1.65 7.07 18.49
CA MET A 99 0.56 7.83 19.11
C MET A 99 0.12 9.06 18.31
N THR A 100 1.06 9.81 17.73
CA THR A 100 0.71 11.02 16.97
C THR A 100 0.04 10.70 15.65
N ILE A 101 0.35 9.56 15.02
CA ILE A 101 -0.34 9.08 13.81
C ILE A 101 -1.79 8.75 14.15
N HIS A 102 -2.00 8.01 15.26
CA HIS A 102 -3.35 7.70 15.73
C HIS A 102 -4.14 8.98 16.01
N ALA A 103 -3.57 9.91 16.76
CA ALA A 103 -4.23 11.14 17.13
C ALA A 103 -4.58 12.01 15.92
N CYS A 104 -3.65 12.20 14.98
CA CYS A 104 -3.91 12.99 13.77
C CYS A 104 -5.01 12.38 12.88
N ASN A 105 -5.16 11.04 12.87
CA ASN A 105 -6.23 10.36 12.16
C ASN A 105 -7.60 10.45 12.82
N THR A 106 -7.65 10.82 14.12
CA THR A 106 -8.91 10.95 14.89
C THR A 106 -9.32 12.40 15.10
N LEU A 107 -8.54 13.35 14.63
CA LEU A 107 -8.83 14.77 14.66
C LEU A 107 -9.35 15.24 13.30
N TRP A 108 -10.42 16.04 13.32
CA TRP A 108 -11.13 16.51 12.14
C TRP A 108 -11.06 18.01 11.99
N LEU A 109 -10.78 18.48 10.79
CA LEU A 109 -10.78 19.89 10.39
C LEU A 109 -12.02 20.14 9.54
N GLU A 110 -13.01 20.86 10.09
CA GLU A 110 -14.25 21.15 9.35
C GLU A 110 -14.04 22.25 8.32
N ASP A 111 -13.48 23.38 8.76
CA ASP A 111 -13.07 24.52 7.92
C ASP A 111 -11.96 25.26 8.64
N VAL A 112 -10.71 25.03 8.24
CA VAL A 112 -9.53 25.56 8.93
C VAL A 112 -8.59 26.20 7.90
N ARG A 113 -8.27 27.50 8.11
CA ARG A 113 -7.56 28.34 7.15
C ARG A 113 -6.36 29.02 7.81
N PRO A 114 -5.21 28.35 7.99
CA PRO A 114 -3.98 29.02 8.37
C PRO A 114 -3.57 29.99 7.27
N THR A 115 -3.57 31.28 7.56
CA THR A 115 -3.37 32.36 6.58
C THR A 115 -2.17 33.19 6.97
N ASN A 116 -1.27 33.47 6.00
CA ASN A 116 -0.09 34.32 6.16
C ASN A 116 0.70 34.03 7.43
N THR A 117 1.05 32.76 7.65
CA THR A 117 1.67 32.29 8.88
C THR A 117 2.83 31.33 8.60
N ASN A 118 3.79 31.25 9.55
CA ASN A 118 4.89 30.28 9.50
C ASN A 118 4.43 28.86 9.89
N GLY A 119 5.32 27.90 9.78
CA GLY A 119 5.01 26.49 10.06
C GLY A 119 4.41 26.29 11.47
N GLN A 120 5.00 26.88 12.52
CA GLN A 120 4.48 26.75 13.87
C GLN A 120 3.10 27.38 14.03
N GLY A 121 2.88 28.56 13.46
CA GLY A 121 1.58 29.23 13.49
C GLY A 121 0.49 28.41 12.78
N ALA A 122 0.81 27.80 11.62
CA ALA A 122 -0.10 26.94 10.88
C ALA A 122 -0.47 25.69 11.69
N LEU A 123 0.50 24.98 12.24
CA LEU A 123 0.27 23.80 13.08
C LEU A 123 -0.57 24.10 14.32
N SER A 124 -0.28 25.23 14.99
CA SER A 124 -1.03 25.69 16.15
C SER A 124 -2.48 26.01 15.79
N HIS A 125 -2.70 26.71 14.66
CA HIS A 125 -4.03 27.04 14.16
C HIS A 125 -4.83 25.78 13.82
N MET A 126 -4.21 24.82 13.14
CA MET A 126 -4.85 23.54 12.79
C MET A 126 -5.24 22.74 14.04
N LEU A 127 -4.35 22.59 15.02
CA LEU A 127 -4.63 21.82 16.23
C LEU A 127 -5.69 22.48 17.10
N THR A 128 -5.66 23.80 17.23
CA THR A 128 -6.64 24.57 18.03
C THR A 128 -8.05 24.38 17.47
N ASN A 129 -8.22 24.46 16.16
CA ASN A 129 -9.51 24.37 15.47
C ASN A 129 -9.92 22.93 15.10
N ALA A 130 -9.07 21.93 15.36
CA ALA A 130 -9.41 20.54 15.13
C ALA A 130 -10.54 20.08 16.07
N ILE A 131 -11.45 19.28 15.58
CA ILE A 131 -12.54 18.64 16.32
C ILE A 131 -12.12 17.22 16.67
N GLY A 132 -12.27 16.82 17.92
CA GLY A 132 -11.96 15.47 18.38
C GLY A 132 -12.14 15.31 19.87
N LYS A 133 -12.27 14.06 20.32
CA LYS A 133 -12.50 13.72 21.73
C LYS A 133 -11.29 14.06 22.62
N LYS A 134 -10.07 13.87 22.07
CA LYS A 134 -8.82 14.12 22.79
C LYS A 134 -7.82 14.85 21.89
N LYS A 135 -7.19 15.90 22.41
CA LYS A 135 -6.17 16.69 21.73
C LYS A 135 -4.85 16.68 22.53
N GLU A 136 -4.41 15.50 22.94
CA GLU A 136 -3.26 15.35 23.86
C GLU A 136 -1.88 15.45 23.18
N ILE A 137 -1.85 15.59 21.84
CA ILE A 137 -0.61 15.72 21.07
C ILE A 137 -0.08 17.16 21.07
N VAL A 138 1.22 17.27 20.82
CA VAL A 138 1.91 18.54 20.60
C VAL A 138 2.40 18.57 19.16
N LEU A 139 2.12 19.65 18.46
CA LEU A 139 2.63 19.92 17.12
C LEU A 139 3.69 21.01 17.18
N GLN A 140 4.86 20.75 16.60
CA GLN A 140 6.01 21.66 16.62
C GLN A 140 6.60 21.84 15.24
N SER A 141 7.09 23.05 14.93
CA SER A 141 7.81 23.35 13.70
C SER A 141 8.80 24.50 13.91
N ASN A 142 9.96 24.41 13.28
CA ASN A 142 10.93 25.50 13.19
C ASN A 142 10.92 26.17 11.82
N ILE A 143 9.99 25.83 10.93
CA ILE A 143 9.92 26.34 9.56
C ILE A 143 9.47 27.80 9.59
N SER A 144 10.31 28.67 9.06
CA SER A 144 10.08 30.12 9.01
C SER A 144 9.31 30.58 7.77
N THR A 145 9.18 29.76 6.74
CA THR A 145 8.43 30.05 5.53
C THR A 145 7.00 30.46 5.86
N ILE A 146 6.58 31.62 5.35
CA ILE A 146 5.22 32.13 5.51
C ILE A 146 4.38 31.64 4.33
N ASN A 147 3.23 31.04 4.62
CA ASN A 147 2.33 30.52 3.61
C ASN A 147 0.88 30.53 4.09
N THR A 148 -0.03 30.19 3.17
CA THR A 148 -1.48 30.07 3.40
C THR A 148 -1.96 28.72 2.88
N ALA A 149 -2.86 28.07 3.62
CA ALA A 149 -3.53 26.88 3.16
C ALA A 149 -4.99 26.86 3.65
N TYR A 150 -5.80 26.04 3.00
CA TYR A 150 -7.22 25.88 3.30
C TYR A 150 -7.60 24.40 3.36
N TYR A 151 -8.12 24.00 4.51
CA TYR A 151 -8.52 22.61 4.76
C TYR A 151 -9.99 22.54 5.13
N GLN A 152 -10.77 21.86 4.31
CA GLN A 152 -12.20 21.66 4.52
C GLN A 152 -12.53 20.18 4.55
N ARG A 153 -13.18 19.74 5.63
CA ARG A 153 -13.64 18.35 5.81
C ARG A 153 -12.54 17.32 5.58
N LYS A 154 -11.40 17.52 6.27
CA LYS A 154 -10.22 16.67 6.21
C LYS A 154 -9.83 16.17 7.61
N ARG A 155 -9.26 14.98 7.71
CA ARG A 155 -8.54 14.59 8.93
C ARG A 155 -7.29 15.43 9.06
N LEU A 156 -6.85 15.65 10.30
CA LEU A 156 -5.60 16.39 10.53
C LEU A 156 -4.40 15.70 9.83
N GLN A 157 -4.37 14.37 9.83
CA GLN A 157 -3.34 13.59 9.11
C GLN A 157 -3.33 13.89 7.61
N GLU A 158 -4.49 13.94 6.97
CA GLU A 158 -4.62 14.26 5.55
C GLU A 158 -4.17 15.69 5.26
N ALA A 159 -4.60 16.65 6.07
CA ALA A 159 -4.21 18.05 5.92
C ALA A 159 -2.71 18.28 6.14
N LEU A 160 -2.06 17.45 6.96
CA LEU A 160 -0.62 17.54 7.16
C LEU A 160 0.18 16.95 6.01
N PHE A 161 -0.26 15.83 5.39
CA PHE A 161 0.62 14.99 4.59
C PHE A 161 0.09 14.55 3.21
N SER A 162 -1.21 14.54 2.95
CA SER A 162 -1.76 13.87 1.77
C SER A 162 -2.88 14.60 1.04
N ALA A 163 -3.38 15.70 1.57
CA ALA A 163 -4.33 16.53 0.86
C ALA A 163 -3.60 17.39 -0.18
N ASP A 164 -4.30 17.76 -1.25
CA ASP A 164 -3.84 18.83 -2.12
C ASP A 164 -3.57 20.09 -1.31
N ASN A 165 -2.41 20.70 -1.48
CA ASN A 165 -1.94 21.81 -0.67
C ASN A 165 -1.78 21.46 0.83
N SER A 166 -1.35 20.23 1.13
CA SER A 166 -1.07 19.81 2.51
C SER A 166 -0.06 20.73 3.20
N PHE A 167 0.06 20.61 4.53
CA PHE A 167 1.07 21.38 5.26
C PHE A 167 2.47 21.19 4.65
N ILE A 168 2.81 19.94 4.35
CA ILE A 168 4.11 19.60 3.76
C ILE A 168 4.30 20.23 2.38
N ASP A 169 3.27 20.29 1.55
CA ASP A 169 3.36 20.92 0.22
C ASP A 169 3.56 22.44 0.33
N ARG A 170 2.95 23.06 1.35
CA ARG A 170 2.97 24.51 1.52
C ARG A 170 4.17 25.02 2.31
N TRP A 171 4.53 24.37 3.40
CA TRP A 171 5.61 24.80 4.29
C TRP A 171 6.87 23.95 4.14
N GLY A 172 6.76 22.74 3.56
CA GLY A 172 7.86 21.80 3.50
C GLY A 172 8.15 21.12 4.83
N GLY A 173 9.39 20.65 4.99
CA GLY A 173 9.92 20.11 6.25
C GLY A 173 9.96 18.60 6.34
N GLU A 174 10.61 18.10 7.36
CA GLU A 174 10.83 16.70 7.65
C GLU A 174 10.16 16.28 8.96
N VAL A 175 9.65 15.05 9.00
CA VAL A 175 8.76 14.56 10.06
C VAL A 175 9.52 13.76 11.10
N LEU A 176 9.41 14.16 12.37
CA LEU A 176 9.92 13.41 13.53
C LEU A 176 8.78 13.20 14.54
N ARG A 177 8.59 11.96 14.98
CA ARG A 177 7.56 11.59 15.97
C ARG A 177 8.24 11.04 17.21
N ARG A 178 7.90 11.60 18.38
CA ARG A 178 8.44 11.15 19.68
C ARG A 178 7.36 11.28 20.74
N GLY A 179 6.93 10.14 21.30
CA GLY A 179 5.87 10.09 22.29
C GLY A 179 4.57 10.73 21.79
N TYR A 180 4.18 11.84 22.41
CA TYR A 180 2.99 12.63 22.03
C TYR A 180 3.33 13.86 21.18
N THR A 181 4.58 13.99 20.72
CA THR A 181 5.03 15.14 19.94
C THR A 181 5.25 14.76 18.48
N LEU A 182 4.64 15.50 17.58
CA LEU A 182 4.91 15.51 16.15
C LEU A 182 5.66 16.80 15.82
N SER A 183 6.89 16.68 15.37
CA SER A 183 7.70 17.80 14.90
C SER A 183 7.82 17.74 13.37
N ILE A 184 7.54 18.86 12.71
CA ILE A 184 7.78 19.04 11.27
C ILE A 184 8.76 20.20 11.15
N ASN A 185 10.02 19.87 10.93
CA ASN A 185 11.12 20.82 10.95
C ASN A 185 11.76 20.92 9.56
N ASP A 186 12.43 22.01 9.31
CA ASP A 186 13.17 22.21 8.05
C ASP A 186 14.15 21.06 7.77
N ARG A 187 14.80 20.55 8.84
CA ARG A 187 15.63 19.35 8.81
C ARG A 187 15.61 18.62 10.15
N ILE A 188 15.62 17.29 10.12
CA ILE A 188 15.86 16.44 11.28
C ILE A 188 17.22 15.72 11.16
N GLY A 189 17.71 15.18 12.28
CA GLY A 189 19.02 14.54 12.35
C GLY A 189 20.19 15.51 12.27
N MET A 190 21.39 14.98 12.35
CA MET A 190 22.64 15.74 12.32
C MET A 190 23.73 15.01 11.50
N ASP A 191 24.77 15.72 11.12
CA ASP A 191 25.97 15.10 10.50
C ASP A 191 26.77 14.38 11.60
N ARG A 192 26.61 13.04 11.63
CA ARG A 192 27.29 12.16 12.58
C ARG A 192 28.64 11.78 12.05
N LYS A 193 29.68 12.23 12.16
CA LYS A 193 30.99 11.82 11.61
C LYS A 193 31.29 10.29 11.71
N VAL A 194 30.22 9.49 11.65
CA VAL A 194 30.26 8.02 11.67
C VAL A 194 30.55 7.51 10.28
N VAL A 195 31.48 6.59 10.18
CA VAL A 195 31.81 5.87 8.94
C VAL A 195 31.37 4.43 9.07
N ILE A 196 30.43 4.03 8.20
CA ILE A 196 30.00 2.64 8.04
C ILE A 196 30.85 2.01 6.95
N ARG A 197 31.62 0.97 7.30
CA ARG A 197 32.54 0.33 6.35
C ARG A 197 32.68 -1.17 6.56
N ARG A 198 32.99 -1.87 5.45
CA ARG A 198 33.34 -3.28 5.47
C ARG A 198 34.58 -3.53 6.40
N GLY A 199 34.51 -4.64 7.13
CA GLY A 199 35.57 -5.01 8.08
C GLY A 199 35.55 -4.25 9.40
N LYS A 200 34.60 -3.29 9.59
CA LYS A 200 34.40 -2.59 10.86
C LYS A 200 33.00 -2.90 11.44
N ASN A 201 31.98 -2.43 10.82
CA ASN A 201 30.61 -2.47 11.36
C ASN A 201 29.55 -2.84 10.32
N LEU A 202 29.88 -2.88 9.02
CA LEU A 202 28.97 -3.28 7.95
C LEU A 202 28.87 -4.81 7.87
N THR A 203 27.65 -5.35 8.00
CA THR A 203 27.37 -6.80 7.93
C THR A 203 26.58 -7.20 6.70
N GLY A 204 25.80 -6.29 6.15
CA GLY A 204 25.04 -6.48 4.91
C GLY A 204 24.93 -5.17 4.15
N PHE A 205 25.00 -5.26 2.84
CA PHE A 205 24.92 -4.12 1.93
C PHE A 205 24.13 -4.51 0.68
N GLU A 206 23.14 -3.72 0.36
CA GLU A 206 22.40 -3.77 -0.90
C GLU A 206 22.23 -2.34 -1.37
N GLY A 207 22.65 -2.04 -2.59
CA GLY A 207 22.56 -0.70 -3.18
C GLY A 207 21.89 -0.73 -4.54
N THR A 208 20.98 0.19 -4.77
CA THR A 208 20.33 0.42 -6.05
C THR A 208 20.60 1.84 -6.48
N THR A 209 21.01 2.02 -7.74
CA THR A 209 21.15 3.33 -8.38
C THR A 209 20.14 3.43 -9.52
N ASP A 210 19.56 4.61 -9.72
CA ASP A 210 18.49 4.83 -10.68
C ASP A 210 18.72 6.12 -11.46
N LEU A 211 18.62 6.02 -12.79
CA LEU A 211 18.70 7.14 -13.74
C LEU A 211 17.33 7.74 -14.09
N ASP A 212 16.23 7.05 -13.84
CA ASP A 212 14.88 7.44 -14.29
C ASP A 212 14.44 8.80 -13.75
N GLN A 213 15.01 9.20 -12.62
CA GLN A 213 14.70 10.46 -11.97
C GLN A 213 15.79 11.54 -12.12
N LEU A 214 16.84 11.25 -12.86
CA LEU A 214 17.90 12.23 -13.13
C LEU A 214 17.35 13.38 -13.98
N CYS A 215 17.74 14.60 -13.64
CA CYS A 215 17.39 15.78 -14.42
C CYS A 215 18.61 16.69 -14.55
N THR A 216 19.15 16.82 -15.75
CA THR A 216 20.29 17.70 -16.05
C THR A 216 19.93 18.88 -16.96
N MET A 217 18.72 18.86 -17.54
CA MET A 217 18.18 19.94 -18.36
C MET A 217 16.73 20.20 -17.94
N ALA A 218 16.40 21.38 -17.46
CA ALA A 218 15.10 21.66 -16.88
C ALA A 218 14.38 22.83 -17.54
N LYS A 219 13.04 22.76 -17.51
CA LYS A 219 12.11 23.83 -17.89
C LYS A 219 11.14 24.09 -16.76
N GLY A 220 11.06 25.31 -16.27
CA GLY A 220 10.03 25.74 -15.32
C GLY A 220 8.77 26.21 -16.04
N VAL A 221 7.61 25.75 -15.60
CA VAL A 221 6.29 26.15 -16.14
C VAL A 221 5.41 26.61 -14.99
N GLY A 222 4.89 27.82 -15.09
CA GLY A 222 3.94 28.42 -14.16
C GLY A 222 2.49 28.22 -14.60
N PHE A 223 1.58 28.92 -13.90
CA PHE A 223 0.17 28.92 -14.19
C PHE A 223 -0.09 29.42 -15.62
N ASP A 224 -1.08 28.84 -16.29
CA ASP A 224 -1.49 29.17 -17.67
C ASP A 224 -0.34 29.08 -18.69
N GLY A 225 0.65 28.22 -18.44
CA GLY A 225 1.76 27.96 -19.36
C GLY A 225 2.84 29.05 -19.38
N ILE A 226 2.90 29.93 -18.40
CA ILE A 226 4.02 30.87 -18.25
C ILE A 226 5.32 30.09 -18.17
N THR A 227 6.32 30.48 -18.97
CA THR A 227 7.64 29.84 -18.97
C THR A 227 8.74 30.83 -19.29
N HIS A 228 9.96 30.50 -18.90
CA HIS A 228 11.16 31.29 -19.22
C HIS A 228 11.77 30.89 -20.57
N GLU A 229 12.63 31.74 -21.15
CA GLU A 229 13.35 31.46 -22.38
C GLU A 229 14.41 30.35 -22.15
N GLY A 230 14.61 29.49 -23.16
CA GLY A 230 15.62 28.43 -23.14
C GLY A 230 15.37 27.33 -22.10
N TYR A 231 16.41 26.58 -21.79
CA TYR A 231 16.46 25.56 -20.76
C TYR A 231 17.52 25.90 -19.72
N ILE A 232 17.30 25.51 -18.49
CA ILE A 232 18.26 25.66 -17.40
C ILE A 232 19.06 24.36 -17.30
N MET A 233 20.36 24.47 -17.52
CA MET A 233 21.28 23.33 -17.44
C MET A 233 21.84 23.19 -16.03
N SER A 234 21.94 21.96 -15.56
CA SER A 234 22.64 21.65 -14.33
C SER A 234 24.14 21.90 -14.44
N PRO A 235 24.80 22.34 -13.35
CA PRO A 235 26.28 22.36 -13.27
C PRO A 235 26.93 20.98 -13.48
N LEU A 236 26.20 19.89 -13.25
CA LEU A 236 26.67 18.51 -13.41
C LEU A 236 26.34 17.90 -14.76
N ALA A 237 25.68 18.64 -15.67
CA ALA A 237 25.19 18.11 -16.94
C ALA A 237 26.30 17.45 -17.79
N ASP A 238 27.50 18.03 -17.79
CA ASP A 238 28.65 17.51 -18.57
C ASP A 238 29.30 16.24 -17.96
N GLN A 239 28.86 15.80 -16.79
CA GLN A 239 29.32 14.53 -16.19
C GLN A 239 28.59 13.32 -16.78
N TYR A 240 27.50 13.55 -17.50
CA TYR A 240 26.67 12.50 -18.10
C TYR A 240 26.82 12.51 -19.61
N ASP A 241 26.67 11.32 -20.21
CA ASP A 241 26.77 11.15 -21.65
C ASP A 241 25.61 11.79 -22.44
N GLN A 242 24.45 11.97 -21.80
CA GLN A 242 23.25 12.56 -22.37
C GLN A 242 22.64 13.61 -21.43
N TYR A 243 21.85 14.54 -21.98
CA TYR A 243 21.02 15.41 -21.19
C TYR A 243 19.72 14.72 -20.80
N TYR A 244 19.32 14.87 -19.54
CA TYR A 244 18.08 14.31 -18.98
C TYR A 244 17.07 15.43 -18.79
N PRO A 245 16.09 15.60 -19.72
CA PRO A 245 15.16 16.71 -19.70
C PRO A 245 14.01 16.45 -18.72
N ARG A 246 13.59 17.52 -17.99
CA ARG A 246 12.40 17.48 -17.14
C ARG A 246 11.70 18.85 -17.13
N GLU A 247 10.36 18.80 -17.07
CA GLU A 247 9.51 19.95 -16.78
C GLU A 247 9.14 19.98 -15.30
N PHE A 248 9.28 21.16 -14.67
CA PHE A 248 8.83 21.43 -13.32
C PHE A 248 7.65 22.40 -13.36
N LYS A 249 6.51 22.00 -12.77
CA LYS A 249 5.29 22.79 -12.74
C LYS A 249 5.17 23.54 -11.40
N TYR A 250 4.90 24.84 -11.49
CA TYR A 250 4.74 25.75 -10.35
C TYR A 250 3.45 26.55 -10.54
N ASP A 251 2.31 25.93 -10.31
CA ASP A 251 0.97 26.52 -10.56
C ASP A 251 0.69 27.78 -9.72
N ASP A 252 1.47 28.02 -8.67
CA ASP A 252 1.43 29.25 -7.87
C ASP A 252 2.25 30.40 -8.46
N VAL A 253 3.05 30.16 -9.49
CA VAL A 253 3.77 31.23 -10.22
C VAL A 253 2.87 31.73 -11.35
N LYS A 254 2.18 32.84 -11.08
CA LYS A 254 1.22 33.49 -11.99
C LYS A 254 1.42 35.02 -11.99
N VAL A 255 0.95 35.65 -13.03
CA VAL A 255 0.92 37.15 -13.12
C VAL A 255 -0.44 37.62 -12.64
N LYS A 256 -0.46 38.69 -11.86
CA LYS A 256 -1.69 39.36 -11.42
C LYS A 256 -2.53 39.82 -12.60
N THR A 257 -3.84 39.71 -12.46
CA THR A 257 -4.83 40.20 -13.41
C THR A 257 -5.84 41.09 -12.70
N GLU A 258 -6.70 41.78 -13.45
CA GLU A 258 -7.76 42.61 -12.85
C GLU A 258 -8.71 41.81 -11.92
N ASN A 259 -8.87 40.53 -12.17
CA ASN A 259 -9.76 39.64 -11.42
C ASN A 259 -9.02 38.76 -10.39
N ASP A 260 -7.69 38.71 -10.44
CA ASP A 260 -6.86 37.91 -9.52
C ASP A 260 -5.63 38.73 -9.09
N THR A 261 -5.64 39.15 -7.84
CA THR A 261 -4.59 40.01 -7.25
C THR A 261 -3.44 39.20 -6.65
N GLU A 262 -3.51 37.87 -6.71
CA GLU A 262 -2.42 36.99 -6.28
C GLU A 262 -1.43 36.76 -7.43
N GLY A 263 -0.14 36.73 -7.12
CA GLY A 263 0.93 36.48 -8.08
C GLY A 263 1.94 37.62 -8.20
N TYR A 264 2.70 37.61 -9.27
CA TYR A 264 3.75 38.59 -9.56
C TYR A 264 3.17 39.78 -10.35
N ASP A 265 3.78 40.96 -10.21
CA ASP A 265 3.28 42.15 -10.87
C ASP A 265 3.57 42.15 -12.38
N THR A 266 4.64 41.49 -12.81
CA THR A 266 5.01 41.40 -14.23
C THR A 266 5.32 39.97 -14.66
N LEU A 267 5.31 39.73 -15.98
CA LEU A 267 5.69 38.47 -16.58
C LEU A 267 7.17 38.17 -16.32
N GLU A 268 8.02 39.18 -16.39
CA GLU A 268 9.46 39.08 -16.16
C GLU A 268 9.76 38.61 -14.72
N GLU A 269 9.02 39.13 -13.73
CA GLU A 269 9.17 38.71 -12.34
C GLU A 269 8.74 37.25 -12.15
N ALA A 270 7.63 36.82 -12.77
CA ALA A 270 7.19 35.43 -12.74
C ALA A 270 8.21 34.49 -13.41
N GLN A 271 8.78 34.92 -14.56
CA GLN A 271 9.83 34.15 -15.25
C GLN A 271 11.12 34.05 -14.42
N ALA A 272 11.53 35.13 -13.76
CA ALA A 272 12.69 35.13 -12.87
C ALA A 272 12.49 34.17 -11.69
N GLU A 273 11.29 34.12 -11.15
CA GLU A 273 10.95 33.17 -10.09
C GLU A 273 10.98 31.73 -10.57
N LEU A 274 10.50 31.43 -11.78
CA LEU A 274 10.62 30.08 -12.36
C LEU A 274 12.08 29.66 -12.49
N ILE A 275 12.95 30.57 -13.00
CA ILE A 275 14.39 30.29 -13.10
C ILE A 275 15.00 30.07 -11.72
N ARG A 276 14.64 30.86 -10.72
CA ARG A 276 15.12 30.72 -9.34
C ARG A 276 14.71 29.35 -8.76
N ARG A 277 13.45 28.93 -8.96
CA ARG A 277 12.94 27.66 -8.45
C ARG A 277 13.59 26.46 -9.12
N VAL A 278 13.77 26.49 -10.43
CA VAL A 278 14.48 25.42 -11.14
C VAL A 278 15.94 25.30 -10.64
N ASN A 279 16.63 26.42 -10.40
CA ASN A 279 17.97 26.37 -9.82
C ASN A 279 17.98 25.82 -8.38
N LEU A 280 16.90 25.97 -7.62
CA LEU A 280 16.75 25.32 -6.32
C LEU A 280 16.59 23.80 -6.44
N GLU A 281 15.96 23.30 -7.53
CA GLU A 281 15.90 21.87 -7.78
C GLU A 281 17.31 21.25 -7.89
N TYR A 282 18.25 21.94 -8.52
CA TYR A 282 19.64 21.49 -8.58
C TYR A 282 20.38 21.66 -7.25
N THR A 283 20.28 22.83 -6.61
CA THR A 283 21.11 23.15 -5.44
C THR A 283 20.58 22.62 -4.12
N LYS A 284 19.27 22.44 -3.98
CA LYS A 284 18.61 21.96 -2.76
C LYS A 284 18.17 20.51 -2.88
N ASN A 285 17.55 20.17 -4.02
CA ASN A 285 16.92 18.88 -4.23
C ASN A 285 17.84 17.88 -4.96
N HIS A 286 19.01 18.35 -5.45
CA HIS A 286 20.04 17.53 -6.08
C HIS A 286 19.47 16.60 -7.18
N VAL A 287 18.51 17.10 -7.97
CA VAL A 287 17.85 16.33 -9.04
C VAL A 287 18.78 15.96 -10.19
N ASP A 288 19.95 16.58 -10.23
CA ASP A 288 21.05 16.37 -11.18
C ASP A 288 22.11 15.37 -10.70
N GLU A 289 21.92 14.78 -9.53
CA GLU A 289 22.76 13.70 -9.01
C GLU A 289 22.09 12.34 -9.22
N LEU A 290 22.92 11.33 -9.52
CA LEU A 290 22.47 9.94 -9.62
C LEU A 290 21.85 9.51 -8.30
N ARG A 291 20.59 9.10 -8.35
CA ARG A 291 19.88 8.64 -7.15
C ARG A 291 20.40 7.29 -6.71
N ALA A 292 20.61 7.17 -5.43
CA ALA A 292 21.07 5.95 -4.81
C ALA A 292 20.35 5.66 -3.51
N GLU A 293 19.93 4.43 -3.35
CA GLU A 293 19.32 3.92 -2.13
C GLU A 293 20.09 2.71 -1.63
N TYR A 294 20.44 2.71 -0.35
CA TYR A 294 21.24 1.68 0.28
C TYR A 294 20.52 1.09 1.48
N ASN A 295 20.28 -0.20 1.43
CA ASN A 295 19.82 -0.98 2.58
C ASN A 295 21.02 -1.59 3.29
N LEU A 296 21.21 -1.19 4.52
CA LEU A 296 22.35 -1.63 5.33
C LEU A 296 21.90 -2.44 6.53
N SER A 297 22.63 -3.52 6.77
CA SER A 297 22.67 -4.15 8.09
C SER A 297 24.06 -3.86 8.69
N PHE A 298 24.09 -3.37 9.91
CA PHE A 298 25.34 -3.09 10.59
C PHE A 298 25.24 -3.36 12.10
N ILE A 299 26.39 -3.55 12.73
CA ILE A 299 26.49 -3.71 14.17
C ILE A 299 26.99 -2.39 14.75
N PRO A 300 26.17 -1.67 15.57
CA PRO A 300 26.68 -0.51 16.31
C PRO A 300 27.80 -0.97 17.25
N LEU A 301 28.99 -0.42 17.08
CA LEU A 301 30.14 -0.81 17.93
C LEU A 301 29.89 -0.51 19.41
N SER A 302 29.10 0.53 19.71
CA SER A 302 28.68 0.85 21.08
C SER A 302 27.92 -0.28 21.78
N MET A 303 27.41 -1.28 21.05
CA MET A 303 26.76 -2.47 21.60
C MET A 303 27.72 -3.63 21.89
N THR A 304 28.97 -3.51 21.52
CA THR A 304 30.00 -4.51 21.83
C THR A 304 30.67 -4.18 23.16
N GLU A 305 31.09 -5.19 23.93
CA GLU A 305 31.73 -4.99 25.22
C GLU A 305 33.00 -4.10 25.14
N GLU A 306 33.75 -4.21 24.03
CA GLU A 306 34.99 -3.46 23.82
C GLU A 306 34.76 -1.98 23.56
N TYR A 307 33.62 -1.60 22.99
CA TYR A 307 33.34 -0.24 22.50
C TYR A 307 32.13 0.42 23.16
N LYS A 308 31.62 -0.10 24.28
CA LYS A 308 30.51 0.47 25.06
C LYS A 308 30.63 1.97 25.37
N HIS A 309 31.87 2.45 25.46
CA HIS A 309 32.19 3.84 25.79
C HIS A 309 32.08 4.79 24.58
N LEU A 310 31.92 4.26 23.36
CA LEU A 310 31.81 5.07 22.14
C LEU A 310 30.32 5.44 21.86
N ALA A 311 29.74 6.24 22.73
CA ALA A 311 28.39 6.78 22.55
C ALA A 311 28.21 7.59 21.24
N SER A 312 29.30 7.95 20.58
CA SER A 312 29.33 8.73 19.34
C SER A 312 28.92 7.94 18.08
N GLU A 313 28.77 6.63 18.15
CA GLU A 313 28.41 5.79 16.99
C GLU A 313 26.91 5.41 16.92
N VAL A 314 26.08 6.01 17.75
CA VAL A 314 24.63 5.82 17.65
C VAL A 314 24.08 6.65 16.49
N ILE A 315 23.33 6.01 15.62
CA ILE A 315 22.78 6.62 14.41
C ILE A 315 21.24 6.60 14.52
N TYR A 316 20.62 7.74 14.26
CA TYR A 316 19.17 7.92 14.32
C TYR A 316 18.59 8.31 12.96
N LEU A 317 17.27 8.30 12.87
CA LEU A 317 16.54 8.76 11.69
C LEU A 317 16.95 10.20 11.33
N GLY A 318 17.20 10.45 10.04
CA GLY A 318 17.60 11.75 9.51
C GLY A 318 19.08 12.07 9.64
N ASP A 319 19.88 11.30 10.42
CA ASP A 319 21.33 11.52 10.54
C ASP A 319 22.05 11.29 9.20
N THR A 320 23.04 12.12 8.93
CA THR A 320 23.97 11.95 7.81
C THR A 320 25.19 11.16 8.28
N VAL A 321 25.53 10.13 7.53
CA VAL A 321 26.68 9.24 7.77
C VAL A 321 27.48 9.05 6.50
N LYS A 322 28.73 8.58 6.62
CA LYS A 322 29.57 8.21 5.49
C LYS A 322 29.57 6.70 5.30
N ILE A 323 29.34 6.25 4.07
CA ILE A 323 29.51 4.85 3.67
C ILE A 323 30.82 4.70 2.92
N GLN A 324 31.59 3.68 3.29
CA GLN A 324 32.81 3.26 2.58
C GLN A 324 32.74 1.76 2.28
N GLU A 325 32.42 1.40 1.04
CA GLU A 325 32.46 0.03 0.54
C GLU A 325 33.52 -0.07 -0.56
N THR A 326 34.72 -0.44 -0.15
CA THR A 326 35.91 -0.38 -1.00
C THR A 326 35.87 -1.34 -2.19
N LEU A 327 35.20 -2.51 -2.06
CA LEU A 327 35.10 -3.48 -3.15
C LEU A 327 34.16 -3.00 -4.27
N LEU A 328 33.17 -2.18 -3.93
CA LEU A 328 32.21 -1.63 -4.88
C LEU A 328 32.57 -0.19 -5.29
N GLY A 329 33.68 0.35 -4.78
CA GLY A 329 34.11 1.72 -5.08
C GLY A 329 33.21 2.81 -4.49
N ILE A 330 32.43 2.50 -3.45
CA ILE A 330 31.46 3.45 -2.86
C ILE A 330 32.13 4.20 -1.72
N ASP A 331 32.19 5.53 -1.83
CA ASP A 331 32.63 6.46 -0.79
C ASP A 331 31.80 7.73 -0.85
N LEU A 332 30.68 7.76 -0.10
CA LEU A 332 29.75 8.89 -0.17
C LEU A 332 29.04 9.15 1.16
N LYS A 333 28.51 10.37 1.32
CA LYS A 333 27.63 10.77 2.41
C LYS A 333 26.19 10.50 2.05
N VAL A 334 25.46 9.87 2.96
CA VAL A 334 24.05 9.52 2.81
C VAL A 334 23.28 9.80 4.08
N ARG A 335 21.98 9.94 3.97
CA ARG A 335 21.07 10.16 5.11
C ARG A 335 20.27 8.91 5.43
N VAL A 336 20.04 8.68 6.71
CA VAL A 336 19.15 7.63 7.20
C VAL A 336 17.70 8.06 6.94
N ILE A 337 17.03 7.39 6.02
CA ILE A 337 15.63 7.68 5.66
C ILE A 337 14.64 6.73 6.32
N SER A 338 15.06 5.51 6.67
CA SER A 338 14.23 4.56 7.40
C SER A 338 15.08 3.75 8.38
N ARG A 339 14.47 3.33 9.46
CA ARG A 339 15.13 2.58 10.52
C ARG A 339 14.20 1.51 11.08
N LYS A 340 14.70 0.29 11.18
CA LYS A 340 14.01 -0.84 11.80
C LYS A 340 14.76 -1.28 13.06
N TYR A 341 14.04 -1.43 14.18
CA TYR A 341 14.63 -1.71 15.49
C TYR A 341 13.92 -2.87 16.18
N ASP A 342 14.72 -3.81 16.73
CA ASP A 342 14.23 -4.94 17.53
C ASP A 342 14.13 -4.51 18.99
N VAL A 343 12.90 -4.33 19.48
CA VAL A 343 12.63 -3.91 20.86
C VAL A 343 13.06 -4.99 21.85
N MET A 344 12.90 -6.27 21.53
CA MET A 344 13.24 -7.36 22.45
C MET A 344 14.74 -7.58 22.56
N LYS A 345 15.48 -7.38 21.48
CA LYS A 345 16.95 -7.48 21.46
C LYS A 345 17.65 -6.15 21.74
N GLN A 346 16.90 -5.04 21.83
CA GLN A 346 17.39 -3.68 22.06
C GLN A 346 18.49 -3.27 21.06
N LYS A 347 18.27 -3.55 19.77
CA LYS A 347 19.25 -3.24 18.70
C LYS A 347 18.57 -2.92 17.37
N PRO A 348 19.22 -2.09 16.53
CA PRO A 348 18.76 -1.90 15.16
C PRO A 348 18.88 -3.21 14.37
N ILE A 349 17.92 -3.46 13.49
CA ILE A 349 17.90 -4.58 12.55
C ILE A 349 18.50 -4.15 11.22
N SER A 350 17.98 -3.04 10.67
CA SER A 350 18.41 -2.49 9.39
C SER A 350 18.13 -0.99 9.33
N MET A 351 18.81 -0.32 8.43
CA MET A 351 18.57 1.08 8.07
C MET A 351 18.61 1.23 6.57
N THR A 352 17.73 2.06 6.04
CA THR A 352 17.79 2.50 4.64
C THR A 352 18.40 3.89 4.60
N LEU A 353 19.37 4.06 3.73
CA LEU A 353 20.08 5.32 3.55
C LEU A 353 19.92 5.78 2.10
N SER A 354 19.84 7.09 1.89
CA SER A 354 19.68 7.66 0.55
C SER A 354 20.39 8.99 0.44
N ASN A 355 20.84 9.32 -0.77
CA ASN A 355 21.24 10.67 -1.14
C ASN A 355 20.08 11.46 -1.77
N ILE A 356 18.92 10.83 -1.97
CA ILE A 356 17.74 11.44 -2.58
C ILE A 356 17.08 12.39 -1.58
N PRO A 357 16.66 13.60 -2.02
CA PRO A 357 15.89 14.51 -1.19
C PRO A 357 14.60 13.89 -0.67
N ILE A 358 14.30 14.12 0.60
CA ILE A 358 13.15 13.52 1.28
C ILE A 358 11.82 14.01 0.67
N GLU A 359 11.80 15.24 0.20
CA GLU A 359 10.62 15.89 -0.38
C GLU A 359 10.07 15.16 -1.61
N GLU A 360 10.91 14.49 -2.38
CA GLU A 360 10.51 13.74 -3.57
C GLU A 360 10.04 12.29 -3.29
N LYS A 361 10.42 11.72 -2.14
CA LYS A 361 10.03 10.35 -1.75
C LYS A 361 8.70 10.26 -1.02
N ARG A 362 7.97 11.36 -0.88
CA ARG A 362 6.72 11.36 -0.12
C ARG A 362 5.64 10.54 -0.80
N THR A 363 5.34 9.42 -0.22
CA THR A 363 4.12 8.66 -0.49
C THR A 363 3.04 9.08 0.50
N THR A 364 1.84 9.28 0.00
CA THR A 364 0.62 9.56 0.79
C THR A 364 0.53 8.62 1.99
N VAL A 365 0.52 9.16 3.20
CA VAL A 365 0.37 8.43 4.49
C VAL A 365 -1.09 7.97 4.67
N SER A 366 -1.73 7.47 3.61
CA SER A 366 -3.04 6.85 3.69
C SER A 366 -2.87 5.35 3.97
N ASP A 367 -3.91 4.60 4.04
CA ASP A 367 -4.04 3.16 4.31
C ASP A 367 -2.86 2.25 3.92
N SER A 368 -1.89 2.78 3.15
CA SER A 368 -0.65 2.12 2.75
C SER A 368 0.24 1.69 3.93
N ALA A 369 0.22 2.38 5.08
CA ALA A 369 0.96 1.93 6.27
C ALA A 369 0.39 0.60 6.79
N ILE A 370 -0.92 0.47 6.81
CA ILE A 370 -1.61 -0.76 7.25
C ILE A 370 -1.44 -1.86 6.20
N ILE A 371 -1.48 -1.51 4.91
CA ILE A 371 -1.25 -2.47 3.81
C ILE A 371 0.22 -2.91 3.77
N LYS A 372 1.17 -1.99 3.98
CA LYS A 372 2.59 -2.33 4.11
C LYS A 372 2.82 -3.22 5.31
N GLN A 373 2.25 -2.91 6.48
CA GLN A 373 2.30 -3.78 7.66
C GLN A 373 1.73 -5.17 7.39
N LEU A 374 0.63 -5.29 6.65
CA LEU A 374 0.07 -6.59 6.27
C LEU A 374 0.98 -7.38 5.33
N LYS A 375 1.63 -6.71 4.37
CA LYS A 375 2.63 -7.32 3.47
C LYS A 375 3.89 -7.74 4.23
N ASP A 376 4.36 -6.92 5.17
CA ASP A 376 5.54 -7.19 5.97
C ASP A 376 5.27 -8.27 7.03
N GLN A 377 4.06 -8.35 7.59
CA GLN A 377 3.63 -9.48 8.42
C GLN A 377 3.66 -10.82 7.66
N ILE A 378 3.34 -10.83 6.38
CA ILE A 378 3.46 -12.01 5.52
C ILE A 378 4.95 -12.36 5.32
N LYS A 379 5.83 -11.39 5.13
CA LYS A 379 7.29 -11.62 5.03
C LYS A 379 7.91 -12.04 6.36
N GLN A 380 7.55 -11.40 7.47
CA GLN A 380 8.05 -11.77 8.82
C GLN A 380 7.56 -13.14 9.27
N SER A 381 6.33 -13.53 8.92
CA SER A 381 5.83 -14.90 9.12
C SER A 381 6.74 -15.93 8.42
N ASN A 382 7.38 -15.57 7.30
CA ASN A 382 8.33 -16.46 6.63
C ASN A 382 9.67 -16.55 7.36
N ASN A 383 10.16 -15.44 7.92
CA ASN A 383 11.41 -15.44 8.71
C ASN A 383 11.23 -16.12 10.08
N SER A 384 10.08 -15.93 10.72
CA SER A 384 9.76 -16.60 12.01
C SER A 384 9.67 -18.13 11.89
N VAL A 385 9.29 -18.64 10.72
CA VAL A 385 9.28 -20.09 10.46
C VAL A 385 10.69 -20.64 10.29
N ALA A 386 11.59 -19.92 9.61
CA ALA A 386 13.00 -20.33 9.52
C ALA A 386 13.68 -20.31 10.90
N GLU A 387 13.44 -19.28 11.72
CA GLU A 387 13.93 -19.19 13.09
C GLU A 387 13.29 -20.28 13.99
N TYR A 388 12.02 -20.58 13.80
CA TYR A 388 11.34 -21.67 14.50
C TYR A 388 11.96 -23.03 14.14
N VAL A 389 12.15 -23.34 12.87
CA VAL A 389 12.80 -24.57 12.40
C VAL A 389 14.22 -24.66 12.97
N GLN A 390 14.99 -23.56 12.91
CA GLN A 390 16.34 -23.52 13.48
C GLN A 390 16.34 -23.71 14.99
N SER A 391 15.41 -23.11 15.73
CA SER A 391 15.29 -23.29 17.18
C SER A 391 14.89 -24.71 17.55
N MET A 392 13.97 -25.33 16.79
CA MET A 392 13.56 -26.73 17.00
C MET A 392 14.72 -27.69 16.75
N ILE A 393 15.47 -27.52 15.66
CA ILE A 393 16.64 -28.35 15.35
C ILE A 393 17.72 -28.19 16.43
N ASN A 394 18.01 -26.95 16.84
CA ASN A 394 19.03 -26.68 17.87
C ASN A 394 18.62 -27.19 19.25
N SER A 395 17.35 -27.12 19.63
CA SER A 395 16.85 -27.65 20.91
C SER A 395 16.90 -29.17 20.96
N GLY A 396 16.75 -29.83 19.81
CA GLY A 396 16.87 -31.31 19.69
C GLY A 396 18.28 -31.82 19.97
N SER A 397 19.32 -30.96 19.92
CA SER A 397 20.70 -31.42 20.16
C SER A 397 20.99 -31.91 21.59
N THR A 398 20.18 -31.56 22.58
CA THR A 398 20.37 -31.91 23.98
C THR A 398 19.48 -33.06 24.46
N ASN A 399 18.34 -33.33 23.79
CA ASN A 399 17.32 -34.30 24.22
C ASN A 399 16.91 -35.25 23.10
N SER A 400 17.76 -35.45 22.11
CA SER A 400 17.51 -36.38 21.00
C SER A 400 18.37 -37.65 21.15
N TYR A 401 17.75 -38.77 20.95
CA TYR A 401 18.40 -40.11 20.98
C TYR A 401 18.41 -40.67 19.57
N VAL A 402 19.61 -40.91 19.03
CA VAL A 402 19.78 -41.51 17.70
C VAL A 402 20.08 -42.99 17.86
N LEU A 403 19.25 -43.82 17.22
CA LEU A 403 19.40 -45.26 17.21
C LEU A 403 19.68 -45.74 15.79
N TYR A 404 20.81 -46.42 15.61
CA TYR A 404 21.18 -47.09 14.35
C TYR A 404 20.78 -48.57 14.42
N ARG A 405 19.98 -49.01 13.47
CA ARG A 405 19.60 -50.40 13.25
C ARG A 405 20.07 -50.83 11.86
N GLN A 406 20.12 -52.13 11.63
CA GLN A 406 20.57 -52.69 10.34
C GLN A 406 19.80 -52.13 9.13
N ASN A 407 18.53 -51.79 9.30
CA ASN A 407 17.64 -51.37 8.21
C ASN A 407 17.08 -49.95 8.36
N GLU A 408 17.43 -49.21 9.44
CA GLU A 408 16.86 -47.90 9.69
C GLU A 408 17.72 -47.03 10.65
N ILE A 409 17.56 -45.73 10.52
CA ILE A 409 18.05 -44.76 11.48
C ILE A 409 16.84 -44.08 12.12
N LEU A 410 16.82 -44.01 13.44
CA LEU A 410 15.79 -43.33 14.19
C LEU A 410 16.39 -42.16 14.97
N ALA A 411 15.69 -41.03 14.98
CA ALA A 411 15.93 -39.95 15.93
C ALA A 411 14.65 -39.77 16.77
N MET A 412 14.78 -39.84 18.08
CA MET A 412 13.63 -39.96 18.99
C MET A 412 13.79 -39.02 20.19
N ASP A 413 12.71 -38.67 20.84
CA ASP A 413 12.67 -37.92 22.09
C ASP A 413 12.85 -38.79 23.34
N SER A 414 13.03 -40.11 23.19
CA SER A 414 13.30 -41.07 24.26
C SER A 414 14.30 -42.13 23.85
N LYS A 415 15.09 -42.67 24.84
CA LYS A 415 15.97 -43.81 24.64
C LYS A 415 15.20 -45.09 24.32
N ASP A 416 14.02 -45.25 24.95
CA ASP A 416 13.16 -46.42 24.73
C ASP A 416 12.21 -46.14 23.58
N ILE A 417 12.28 -46.99 22.57
CA ILE A 417 11.48 -46.91 21.37
C ILE A 417 9.96 -47.00 21.64
N ASN A 418 9.58 -47.67 22.73
CA ASN A 418 8.17 -47.82 23.09
C ASN A 418 7.61 -46.59 23.81
N SER A 419 8.46 -45.78 24.40
CA SER A 419 8.08 -44.55 25.10
C SER A 419 8.32 -43.29 24.25
N ALA A 420 8.96 -43.41 23.10
CA ALA A 420 9.17 -42.31 22.17
C ALA A 420 7.84 -41.84 21.56
N ILE A 421 7.60 -40.55 21.56
CA ILE A 421 6.41 -39.90 20.95
C ILE A 421 6.79 -39.28 19.61
N ASN A 422 7.86 -38.49 19.58
CA ASN A 422 8.35 -37.85 18.35
C ASN A 422 9.46 -38.73 17.74
N VAL A 423 9.21 -39.24 16.56
CA VAL A 423 10.11 -40.16 15.86
C VAL A 423 10.36 -39.70 14.44
N VAL A 424 11.62 -39.49 14.12
CA VAL A 424 12.12 -39.35 12.75
C VAL A 424 12.67 -40.72 12.32
N ARG A 425 12.19 -41.25 11.21
CA ARG A 425 12.58 -42.55 10.70
C ARG A 425 13.11 -42.47 9.29
N LEU A 426 14.33 -42.91 9.08
CA LEU A 426 14.97 -43.00 7.78
C LEU A 426 15.25 -44.46 7.45
N ASN A 427 14.75 -44.96 6.33
CA ASN A 427 15.00 -46.30 5.83
C ASN A 427 15.09 -46.33 4.29
N LYS A 428 15.17 -47.51 3.69
CA LYS A 428 15.30 -47.68 2.23
C LYS A 428 14.12 -47.11 1.42
N HIS A 429 12.98 -46.81 2.05
CA HIS A 429 11.79 -46.29 1.38
C HIS A 429 11.63 -44.77 1.54
N GLY A 430 12.46 -44.13 2.38
CA GLY A 430 12.44 -42.69 2.55
C GLY A 430 12.63 -42.21 3.97
N LEU A 431 12.27 -40.97 4.21
CA LEU A 431 12.30 -40.26 5.48
C LEU A 431 10.87 -39.95 5.92
N ALA A 432 10.49 -40.31 7.13
CA ALA A 432 9.16 -40.03 7.64
C ALA A 432 9.18 -39.55 9.10
N PHE A 433 8.12 -38.84 9.50
CA PHE A 433 7.98 -38.26 10.82
C PHE A 433 6.69 -38.73 11.47
N SER A 434 6.77 -39.18 12.74
CA SER A 434 5.63 -39.51 13.59
C SER A 434 5.63 -38.63 14.84
N GLN A 435 4.46 -38.23 15.29
CA GLN A 435 4.21 -37.57 16.57
C GLN A 435 3.38 -38.45 17.51
N THR A 436 3.23 -39.71 17.18
CA THR A 436 2.45 -40.72 17.93
C THR A 436 3.28 -41.96 18.28
N GLY A 437 4.59 -41.88 18.09
CA GLY A 437 5.53 -42.93 18.43
C GLY A 437 5.98 -43.78 17.25
N TYR A 438 6.91 -44.71 17.55
CA TYR A 438 7.51 -45.58 16.53
C TYR A 438 6.49 -46.48 15.80
N TYR A 439 5.50 -46.98 16.51
CA TYR A 439 4.41 -47.79 15.94
C TYR A 439 3.17 -46.97 15.55
N GLY A 440 3.25 -45.64 15.72
CA GLY A 440 2.18 -44.74 15.37
C GLY A 440 2.13 -44.40 13.89
N GLU A 441 1.26 -43.45 13.53
CA GLU A 441 1.10 -42.99 12.15
C GLU A 441 2.25 -42.07 11.72
N TYR A 442 2.74 -42.28 10.49
CA TYR A 442 3.73 -41.42 9.82
C TYR A 442 3.01 -40.58 8.76
N THR A 443 2.46 -39.47 9.20
CA THR A 443 1.63 -38.59 8.37
C THR A 443 2.44 -37.62 7.49
N TYR A 444 3.71 -37.41 7.80
CA TYR A 444 4.59 -36.55 7.05
C TYR A 444 5.85 -37.29 6.63
N GLY A 445 6.30 -37.04 5.40
CA GLY A 445 7.49 -37.72 4.93
C GLY A 445 7.84 -37.42 3.47
N PHE A 446 9.02 -37.94 3.11
CA PHE A 446 9.54 -37.90 1.74
C PHE A 446 9.93 -39.33 1.36
N THR A 447 9.29 -39.87 0.36
CA THR A 447 9.51 -41.26 -0.08
C THR A 447 10.55 -41.33 -1.21
N ILE A 448 11.16 -42.53 -1.41
CA ILE A 448 12.23 -42.73 -2.42
C ILE A 448 11.71 -42.57 -3.86
N ASP A 449 10.43 -42.75 -4.08
CA ASP A 449 9.74 -42.55 -5.36
C ASP A 449 9.34 -41.07 -5.60
N GLY A 450 9.77 -40.18 -4.71
CA GLY A 450 9.62 -38.72 -4.89
C GLY A 450 8.33 -38.11 -4.35
N VAL A 451 7.54 -38.88 -3.58
CA VAL A 451 6.32 -38.32 -2.95
C VAL A 451 6.69 -37.55 -1.68
N LEU A 452 6.32 -36.25 -1.63
CA LEU A 452 6.39 -35.44 -0.44
C LEU A 452 4.97 -35.26 0.14
N ASN A 453 4.73 -35.78 1.33
CA ASN A 453 3.51 -35.51 2.09
C ASN A 453 3.80 -34.54 3.23
N ALA A 454 3.26 -33.34 3.14
CA ALA A 454 3.41 -32.27 4.11
C ALA A 454 2.12 -31.42 4.20
N SER A 455 1.74 -31.00 5.40
CA SER A 455 0.55 -30.14 5.60
C SER A 455 0.77 -28.71 5.11
N LEU A 456 2.02 -28.30 4.95
CA LEU A 456 2.39 -26.95 4.50
C LEU A 456 3.75 -26.99 3.81
N ILE A 457 3.80 -26.50 2.58
CA ILE A 457 5.04 -26.26 1.84
C ILE A 457 5.24 -24.77 1.78
N ARG A 458 6.35 -24.27 2.36
CA ARG A 458 6.79 -22.88 2.25
C ARG A 458 8.11 -22.82 1.48
N THR A 459 8.10 -22.06 0.41
CA THR A 459 9.27 -21.84 -0.44
C THR A 459 9.26 -20.39 -0.96
N GLY A 460 10.43 -19.82 -1.22
CA GLY A 460 10.54 -18.52 -1.89
C GLY A 460 10.14 -18.62 -3.36
N ILE A 461 10.60 -19.68 -4.04
CA ILE A 461 10.27 -19.98 -5.44
C ILE A 461 9.93 -21.47 -5.51
N LEU A 462 8.75 -21.80 -6.06
CA LEU A 462 8.37 -23.16 -6.40
C LEU A 462 8.55 -23.35 -7.90
N THR A 463 9.51 -24.20 -8.29
CA THR A 463 9.67 -24.62 -9.68
C THR A 463 9.01 -25.99 -9.81
N ALA A 464 7.94 -26.07 -10.56
CA ALA A 464 7.19 -27.29 -10.86
C ALA A 464 6.74 -27.26 -12.32
N ILE A 465 6.52 -28.41 -12.92
CA ILE A 465 5.96 -28.51 -14.28
C ILE A 465 4.44 -28.27 -14.18
N LEU A 466 3.81 -28.90 -13.20
CA LEU A 466 2.36 -28.89 -13.02
C LEU A 466 2.01 -28.81 -11.53
N ILE A 467 1.08 -27.91 -11.19
CA ILE A 467 0.40 -27.87 -9.90
C ILE A 467 -1.07 -28.21 -10.18
N GLN A 468 -1.58 -29.27 -9.56
CA GLN A 468 -2.89 -29.82 -9.89
C GLN A 468 -3.65 -30.27 -8.64
N SER A 469 -4.96 -30.10 -8.63
CA SER A 469 -5.84 -30.72 -7.62
C SER A 469 -5.95 -32.22 -7.85
N VAL A 470 -6.25 -32.97 -6.79
CA VAL A 470 -6.35 -34.44 -6.84
C VAL A 470 -7.42 -34.93 -7.84
N ASP A 471 -8.51 -34.16 -8.00
CA ASP A 471 -9.62 -34.45 -8.93
C ASP A 471 -9.43 -33.82 -10.32
N GLU A 472 -8.26 -33.26 -10.61
CA GLU A 472 -7.89 -32.60 -11.87
C GLU A 472 -8.79 -31.40 -12.23
N SER A 473 -9.59 -30.93 -11.30
CA SER A 473 -10.51 -29.81 -11.53
C SER A 473 -9.82 -28.45 -11.62
N CYS A 474 -8.60 -28.34 -11.06
CA CYS A 474 -7.77 -27.15 -11.12
C CYS A 474 -6.33 -27.55 -11.45
N SER A 475 -5.73 -26.91 -12.44
CA SER A 475 -4.31 -27.09 -12.74
C SER A 475 -3.64 -25.80 -13.20
N ILE A 476 -2.36 -25.65 -12.85
CA ILE A 476 -1.45 -24.60 -13.32
C ILE A 476 -0.25 -25.28 -13.94
N ASN A 477 -0.12 -25.20 -15.24
CA ASN A 477 1.05 -25.71 -15.96
C ASN A 477 2.06 -24.56 -16.12
N LEU A 478 3.16 -24.65 -15.40
CA LEU A 478 4.19 -23.60 -15.37
C LEU A 478 5.13 -23.67 -16.59
N GLU A 479 5.16 -24.76 -17.32
CA GLU A 479 5.93 -24.90 -18.56
C GLU A 479 5.21 -24.19 -19.72
N THR A 480 3.90 -24.38 -19.85
CA THR A 480 3.10 -23.78 -20.94
C THR A 480 2.44 -22.45 -20.56
N GLY A 481 2.41 -22.09 -19.27
CA GLY A 481 1.70 -20.94 -18.74
C GLY A 481 0.17 -21.11 -18.70
N GLN A 482 -0.36 -22.29 -18.93
CA GLN A 482 -1.80 -22.55 -18.91
C GLN A 482 -2.32 -22.68 -17.47
N VAL A 483 -3.47 -22.06 -17.23
CA VAL A 483 -4.23 -22.20 -15.97
C VAL A 483 -5.62 -22.70 -16.33
N ASN A 484 -5.97 -23.88 -15.83
CA ASN A 484 -7.25 -24.52 -16.10
C ASN A 484 -8.06 -24.65 -14.80
N PHE A 485 -9.28 -24.18 -14.85
CA PHE A 485 -10.29 -24.39 -13.81
C PHE A 485 -11.51 -25.04 -14.47
N ASN A 486 -11.75 -26.31 -14.19
CA ASN A 486 -12.86 -27.07 -14.75
C ASN A 486 -14.11 -27.02 -13.86
N LYS A 487 -13.94 -26.62 -12.59
CA LYS A 487 -14.99 -26.49 -11.58
C LYS A 487 -14.69 -25.35 -10.62
N GLY A 488 -15.71 -24.94 -9.85
CA GLY A 488 -15.59 -23.96 -8.77
C GLY A 488 -15.79 -22.53 -9.22
N SER A 489 -15.18 -21.59 -8.51
CA SER A 489 -15.36 -20.17 -8.79
C SER A 489 -14.06 -19.38 -8.55
N ILE A 490 -13.92 -18.29 -9.30
CA ILE A 490 -12.90 -17.25 -9.10
C ILE A 490 -13.62 -16.02 -8.56
N LYS A 491 -13.32 -15.59 -7.32
CA LYS A 491 -13.98 -14.48 -6.64
C LYS A 491 -13.00 -13.41 -6.24
N GLY A 492 -13.40 -12.17 -6.44
CA GLY A 492 -12.68 -10.97 -6.03
C GLY A 492 -13.62 -9.81 -5.73
N PRO A 493 -13.10 -8.68 -5.21
CA PRO A 493 -13.90 -7.48 -5.03
C PRO A 493 -14.46 -7.00 -6.39
N GLY A 494 -15.75 -7.18 -6.61
CA GLY A 494 -16.40 -6.75 -7.84
C GLY A 494 -16.40 -7.75 -9.01
N ILE A 495 -15.88 -8.98 -8.82
CA ILE A 495 -15.93 -10.04 -9.84
C ILE A 495 -16.26 -11.39 -9.22
N ASP A 496 -17.11 -12.15 -9.88
CA ASP A 496 -17.45 -13.54 -9.55
C ASP A 496 -17.60 -14.34 -10.85
N ILE A 497 -16.71 -15.30 -11.07
CA ILE A 497 -16.75 -16.23 -12.20
C ILE A 497 -17.12 -17.59 -11.65
N SER A 498 -18.28 -18.11 -12.01
CA SER A 498 -18.72 -19.45 -11.63
C SER A 498 -18.62 -20.39 -12.83
N LEU A 499 -17.69 -21.34 -12.73
CA LEU A 499 -17.53 -22.37 -13.75
C LEU A 499 -18.62 -23.43 -13.64
N ASP A 500 -19.07 -23.75 -12.41
CA ASP A 500 -20.14 -24.70 -12.17
C ASP A 500 -21.50 -24.23 -12.71
N ASN A 501 -21.74 -22.92 -12.66
CA ASN A 501 -22.99 -22.32 -13.11
C ASN A 501 -22.87 -21.58 -14.46
N GLY A 502 -21.69 -21.55 -15.04
CA GLY A 502 -21.42 -20.98 -16.36
C GLY A 502 -21.72 -19.48 -16.47
N TYR A 503 -21.26 -18.66 -15.51
CA TYR A 503 -21.41 -17.21 -15.59
C TYR A 503 -20.15 -16.44 -15.22
N VAL A 504 -20.03 -15.23 -15.78
CA VAL A 504 -19.12 -14.17 -15.33
C VAL A 504 -19.96 -13.00 -14.86
N ARG A 505 -19.79 -12.60 -13.62
CA ARG A 505 -20.51 -11.49 -12.99
C ARG A 505 -19.52 -10.43 -12.53
N THR A 506 -19.77 -9.19 -12.90
CA THR A 506 -19.09 -8.01 -12.34
C THR A 506 -20.08 -7.21 -11.53
N PHE A 507 -19.67 -6.69 -10.37
CA PHE A 507 -20.57 -5.95 -9.50
C PHE A 507 -19.83 -4.89 -8.70
N ALA A 508 -20.57 -3.83 -8.32
CA ALA A 508 -20.10 -2.79 -7.39
C ALA A 508 -21.24 -2.43 -6.45
N THR A 509 -20.91 -2.08 -5.21
CA THR A 509 -21.88 -1.53 -4.26
C THR A 509 -21.70 -0.02 -4.19
N ILE A 510 -22.72 0.73 -4.58
CA ILE A 510 -22.73 2.19 -4.59
C ILE A 510 -23.96 2.66 -3.80
N ALA A 511 -23.74 3.47 -2.76
CA ALA A 511 -24.81 3.97 -1.87
C ALA A 511 -25.70 2.87 -1.27
N GLY A 512 -25.15 1.66 -1.03
CA GLY A 512 -25.89 0.53 -0.46
C GLY A 512 -26.63 -0.34 -1.48
N GLU A 513 -26.66 0.05 -2.76
CA GLU A 513 -27.25 -0.73 -3.85
C GLU A 513 -26.19 -1.50 -4.64
N ILE A 514 -26.52 -2.73 -5.06
CA ILE A 514 -25.64 -3.57 -5.87
C ILE A 514 -25.95 -3.32 -7.35
N PHE A 515 -24.96 -2.78 -8.06
CA PHE A 515 -24.96 -2.68 -9.52
C PHE A 515 -24.22 -3.88 -10.08
N GLU A 516 -24.87 -4.68 -10.93
CA GLU A 516 -24.26 -5.87 -11.50
C GLU A 516 -24.49 -6.04 -12.99
N VAL A 517 -23.52 -6.64 -13.66
CA VAL A 517 -23.61 -7.17 -15.01
C VAL A 517 -23.18 -8.62 -14.98
N MET A 518 -24.03 -9.51 -15.48
CA MET A 518 -23.78 -10.94 -15.53
C MET A 518 -23.83 -11.44 -16.98
N LEU A 519 -22.78 -12.16 -17.38
CA LEU A 519 -22.68 -12.88 -18.65
C LEU A 519 -22.88 -14.38 -18.38
N SER A 520 -23.84 -15.00 -19.01
CA SER A 520 -24.14 -16.43 -18.85
C SER A 520 -24.66 -17.03 -20.16
N GLN A 521 -24.96 -18.32 -20.18
CA GLN A 521 -25.62 -18.96 -21.33
C GLN A 521 -26.97 -18.30 -21.71
N GLY A 522 -27.64 -17.65 -20.77
CA GLY A 522 -28.87 -16.91 -21.02
C GLY A 522 -28.63 -15.49 -21.53
N GLY A 523 -27.42 -15.11 -21.87
CA GLY A 523 -27.05 -13.80 -22.39
C GLY A 523 -26.45 -12.85 -21.36
N ILE A 524 -26.42 -11.56 -21.68
CA ILE A 524 -25.95 -10.49 -20.82
C ILE A 524 -27.13 -9.90 -20.06
N LYS A 525 -27.10 -9.89 -18.75
CA LYS A 525 -28.09 -9.31 -17.86
C LYS A 525 -27.49 -8.22 -17.00
N SER A 526 -28.21 -7.12 -16.79
CA SER A 526 -27.87 -6.08 -15.83
C SER A 526 -29.11 -5.72 -15.02
N ASN A 527 -28.96 -5.52 -13.73
CA ASN A 527 -30.05 -5.05 -12.86
C ASN A 527 -30.26 -3.53 -12.92
N HIS A 528 -29.37 -2.83 -13.62
CA HIS A 528 -29.42 -1.39 -13.90
C HIS A 528 -29.24 -1.14 -15.41
N SER A 529 -28.90 0.08 -15.77
CA SER A 529 -28.63 0.41 -17.17
C SER A 529 -27.37 -0.30 -17.69
N LEU A 530 -27.48 -0.95 -18.85
CA LEU A 530 -26.38 -1.50 -19.60
C LEU A 530 -26.07 -0.59 -20.80
N SER A 531 -24.85 -0.04 -20.83
CA SER A 531 -24.35 0.77 -21.94
C SER A 531 -23.25 0.04 -22.67
N LEU A 532 -23.49 -0.25 -23.95
CA LEU A 532 -22.48 -0.81 -24.86
C LEU A 532 -21.98 0.31 -25.76
N LYS A 533 -20.70 0.62 -25.74
CA LYS A 533 -20.07 1.69 -26.55
C LYS A 533 -18.92 1.12 -27.34
N ALA A 534 -18.86 1.44 -28.61
CA ALA A 534 -17.72 1.18 -29.47
C ALA A 534 -17.22 2.50 -30.07
N GLN A 535 -15.90 2.66 -30.20
CA GLN A 535 -15.31 3.87 -30.74
C GLN A 535 -15.56 4.00 -32.25
N GLU A 536 -15.50 2.89 -32.98
CA GLU A 536 -15.71 2.88 -34.43
C GLU A 536 -17.01 2.15 -34.81
N LYS A 537 -17.14 0.88 -34.49
CA LYS A 537 -18.25 0.04 -34.93
C LYS A 537 -18.64 -1.00 -33.90
N MET A 538 -19.94 -1.18 -33.70
CA MET A 538 -20.52 -2.27 -32.90
C MET A 538 -21.32 -3.16 -33.83
N ASN A 539 -20.96 -4.43 -33.91
CA ASN A 539 -21.72 -5.44 -34.64
C ASN A 539 -22.54 -6.26 -33.65
N LEU A 540 -23.86 -6.35 -33.91
CA LEU A 540 -24.76 -7.30 -33.27
C LEU A 540 -25.25 -8.25 -34.34
N GLU A 541 -24.88 -9.51 -34.26
CA GLU A 541 -25.16 -10.52 -35.26
C GLU A 541 -25.95 -11.68 -34.67
N SER A 542 -26.96 -12.14 -35.39
CA SER A 542 -27.68 -13.36 -35.08
C SER A 542 -27.48 -14.36 -36.21
N THR A 543 -26.87 -15.49 -35.87
CA THR A 543 -26.71 -16.61 -36.82
C THR A 543 -28.00 -17.41 -36.99
N GLY A 544 -29.03 -17.10 -36.18
CA GLY A 544 -30.37 -17.64 -36.32
C GLY A 544 -31.27 -16.78 -37.24
N ASN A 545 -32.58 -16.97 -37.16
CA ASN A 545 -33.53 -16.29 -38.04
C ASN A 545 -33.76 -14.83 -37.67
N TRP A 546 -33.60 -14.45 -36.39
CA TRP A 546 -34.03 -13.14 -35.89
C TRP A 546 -33.07 -12.57 -34.86
N LEU A 547 -32.85 -11.24 -34.89
CA LEU A 547 -32.27 -10.42 -33.83
C LEU A 547 -33.39 -9.60 -33.18
N TYR A 548 -33.59 -9.75 -31.88
CA TYR A 548 -34.64 -9.07 -31.11
C TYR A 548 -34.04 -8.00 -30.23
N LEU A 549 -34.55 -6.78 -30.29
CA LEU A 549 -34.36 -5.71 -29.31
C LEU A 549 -35.73 -5.42 -28.69
N LEU A 550 -35.92 -5.86 -27.43
CA LEU A 550 -37.19 -5.78 -26.73
C LEU A 550 -37.09 -4.85 -25.53
N CYS A 551 -38.08 -3.97 -25.34
CA CYS A 551 -38.29 -3.23 -24.11
C CYS A 551 -39.65 -3.65 -23.54
N GLN A 552 -39.64 -4.20 -22.30
CA GLN A 552 -40.85 -4.67 -21.62
C GLN A 552 -41.05 -3.88 -20.34
N GLU A 553 -42.22 -3.32 -20.13
CA GLU A 553 -42.59 -2.57 -18.93
C GLU A 553 -43.52 -3.42 -18.05
N GLY A 554 -43.01 -3.84 -16.86
CA GLY A 554 -43.76 -4.37 -15.73
C GLY A 554 -44.50 -5.71 -15.90
N ALA A 555 -44.71 -6.38 -14.78
CA ALA A 555 -45.25 -7.74 -14.71
C ALA A 555 -46.77 -7.86 -15.01
N ASN A 556 -47.53 -6.77 -15.14
CA ASN A 556 -49.00 -6.80 -15.24
C ASN A 556 -49.63 -5.94 -16.34
N GLY A 557 -48.87 -5.41 -17.26
CA GLY A 557 -49.39 -4.60 -18.35
C GLY A 557 -48.50 -4.71 -19.58
N ALA A 558 -48.91 -5.47 -20.54
CA ALA A 558 -48.18 -5.74 -21.77
C ALA A 558 -47.96 -4.48 -22.62
N LYS A 559 -47.10 -3.60 -22.19
CA LYS A 559 -46.53 -2.55 -23.06
C LYS A 559 -45.14 -2.95 -23.44
N TRP A 560 -44.91 -3.31 -24.67
CA TRP A 560 -43.58 -3.66 -25.17
C TRP A 560 -43.32 -2.95 -26.50
N SER A 561 -42.10 -2.56 -26.72
CA SER A 561 -41.59 -2.09 -28.00
C SER A 561 -40.48 -3.02 -28.44
N ASN A 562 -40.41 -3.34 -29.69
CA ASN A 562 -39.36 -4.19 -30.23
C ASN A 562 -38.86 -3.71 -31.59
N ILE A 563 -37.62 -4.07 -31.86
CA ILE A 563 -37.05 -4.02 -33.20
C ILE A 563 -36.63 -5.45 -33.52
N LEU A 564 -37.25 -6.06 -34.51
CA LEU A 564 -36.93 -7.39 -34.98
C LEU A 564 -36.21 -7.26 -36.32
N MET A 565 -35.10 -7.93 -36.47
CA MET A 565 -34.33 -7.96 -37.70
C MET A 565 -34.16 -9.41 -38.16
N SER A 566 -34.51 -9.67 -39.38
CA SER A 566 -34.25 -10.94 -40.07
C SER A 566 -33.46 -10.69 -41.34
N LYS A 567 -33.11 -11.75 -42.04
CA LYS A 567 -32.45 -11.66 -43.34
C LYS A 567 -33.21 -10.76 -44.33
N ASP A 568 -34.53 -10.82 -44.31
CA ASP A 568 -35.40 -10.18 -45.32
C ASP A 568 -36.17 -8.97 -44.79
N ASN A 569 -36.28 -8.78 -43.45
CA ASN A 569 -37.14 -7.76 -42.86
C ASN A 569 -36.56 -7.09 -41.63
N VAL A 570 -36.82 -5.80 -41.46
CA VAL A 570 -36.71 -5.05 -40.21
C VAL A 570 -38.10 -4.61 -39.79
N ILE A 571 -38.58 -5.11 -38.66
CA ILE A 571 -39.89 -4.78 -38.10
C ILE A 571 -39.67 -3.92 -36.84
N VAL A 572 -40.20 -2.72 -36.84
CA VAL A 572 -40.24 -1.85 -35.66
C VAL A 572 -41.70 -1.79 -35.23
N SER A 573 -42.00 -2.28 -34.03
CA SER A 573 -43.34 -2.28 -33.50
C SER A 573 -43.37 -1.73 -32.06
N ALA A 574 -44.45 -1.02 -31.75
CA ALA A 574 -44.81 -0.61 -30.42
C ALA A 574 -46.26 -1.10 -30.19
N ASP A 575 -46.39 -2.15 -29.36
CA ASP A 575 -47.68 -2.71 -29.01
C ASP A 575 -47.92 -2.59 -27.51
N GLY A 576 -49.02 -2.08 -27.11
CA GLY A 576 -49.29 -1.79 -25.71
C GLY A 576 -50.74 -1.41 -25.46
N GLY A 577 -51.67 -2.13 -26.05
CA GLY A 577 -53.11 -2.00 -25.71
C GLY A 577 -53.61 -0.58 -25.77
N GLY A 578 -53.41 0.13 -26.88
CA GLY A 578 -54.22 1.28 -27.19
C GLY A 578 -53.58 2.57 -27.67
N SER A 579 -52.29 2.82 -27.58
CA SER A 579 -51.73 4.09 -28.11
C SER A 579 -50.21 4.09 -28.37
N GLY A 580 -49.67 2.93 -28.68
CA GLY A 580 -48.25 2.83 -29.06
C GLY A 580 -47.99 3.57 -30.39
N LYS A 581 -46.99 4.44 -30.40
CA LYS A 581 -46.54 5.15 -31.61
C LYS A 581 -45.12 4.75 -31.95
N VAL A 582 -44.88 4.47 -33.21
CA VAL A 582 -43.50 4.40 -33.75
C VAL A 582 -43.14 5.79 -34.27
N LEU A 583 -42.17 6.42 -33.61
CA LEU A 583 -41.65 7.72 -33.99
C LEU A 583 -40.33 7.53 -34.74
N ILE A 584 -40.28 7.90 -35.99
CA ILE A 584 -39.09 7.93 -36.82
C ILE A 584 -38.76 9.41 -37.08
N ASN A 585 -37.74 9.93 -36.37
CA ASN A 585 -37.35 11.34 -36.50
C ASN A 585 -36.04 11.43 -37.30
N GLY A 586 -36.11 12.03 -38.47
CA GLY A 586 -34.93 12.37 -39.26
C GLY A 586 -34.80 13.89 -39.38
N LYS A 587 -33.66 14.45 -39.03
CA LYS A 587 -33.41 15.91 -39.12
C LYS A 587 -33.56 16.45 -40.56
N ASN A 588 -33.29 15.61 -41.56
CA ASN A 588 -33.31 15.93 -42.99
C ASN A 588 -34.41 15.14 -43.75
N GLY A 589 -35.40 14.56 -43.04
CA GLY A 589 -36.44 13.73 -43.62
C GLY A 589 -36.25 12.22 -43.44
N VAL A 590 -37.25 11.43 -43.78
CA VAL A 590 -37.23 9.96 -43.74
C VAL A 590 -37.41 9.44 -45.16
N GLU A 591 -36.44 8.67 -45.65
CA GLU A 591 -36.48 8.05 -46.98
C GLU A 591 -36.82 6.56 -46.90
N ILE A 592 -37.70 6.09 -47.78
CA ILE A 592 -37.93 4.66 -48.00
C ILE A 592 -37.73 4.36 -49.49
N ASN A 593 -36.87 3.40 -49.79
CA ASN A 593 -36.49 3.02 -51.16
C ASN A 593 -36.03 4.21 -52.02
N GLY A 594 -35.23 5.12 -51.42
CA GLY A 594 -34.74 6.32 -52.10
C GLY A 594 -35.77 7.42 -52.32
N ARG A 595 -36.95 7.31 -51.67
CA ARG A 595 -37.98 8.34 -51.70
C ARG A 595 -38.19 8.94 -50.31
N GLU A 596 -38.13 10.25 -50.23
CA GLU A 596 -38.45 10.96 -49.00
C GLU A 596 -39.94 10.91 -48.69
N ILE A 597 -40.29 10.33 -47.52
CA ILE A 597 -41.69 10.12 -47.12
C ILE A 597 -42.29 11.36 -46.51
N THR A 598 -41.48 12.19 -45.84
CA THR A 598 -41.99 13.38 -45.16
C THR A 598 -42.67 14.33 -46.12
N SER A 599 -42.10 14.54 -47.30
CA SER A 599 -42.71 15.33 -48.37
C SER A 599 -43.93 14.64 -48.98
N THR A 600 -43.93 13.31 -49.09
CA THR A 600 -45.05 12.53 -49.64
C THR A 600 -46.24 12.56 -48.69
N LEU A 601 -46.05 12.37 -47.39
CA LEU A 601 -47.12 12.43 -46.40
C LEU A 601 -47.73 13.84 -46.30
N ASN A 602 -46.93 14.89 -46.31
CA ASN A 602 -47.39 16.27 -46.31
C ASN A 602 -48.24 16.57 -47.57
N ASN A 603 -47.85 16.02 -48.72
CA ASN A 603 -48.58 16.16 -49.95
C ASN A 603 -49.96 15.42 -49.89
N ILE A 604 -49.95 14.20 -49.29
CA ILE A 604 -51.19 13.44 -49.10
C ILE A 604 -52.13 14.17 -48.15
N GLU A 605 -51.61 14.67 -47.02
CA GLU A 605 -52.42 15.48 -46.08
C GLU A 605 -53.00 16.72 -46.75
N THR A 606 -52.21 17.44 -47.54
CA THR A 606 -52.68 18.60 -48.31
C THR A 606 -53.78 18.21 -49.33
N VAL A 607 -53.62 17.09 -50.01
CA VAL A 607 -54.61 16.57 -50.95
C VAL A 607 -55.91 16.18 -50.22
N MET A 608 -55.83 15.51 -49.07
CA MET A 608 -56.95 15.15 -48.25
C MET A 608 -57.71 16.39 -47.74
N LEU A 609 -56.97 17.36 -47.18
CA LEU A 609 -57.57 18.61 -46.71
C LEU A 609 -58.27 19.40 -47.84
N ARG A 610 -57.73 19.36 -49.07
CA ARG A 610 -58.40 19.94 -50.25
C ARG A 610 -59.61 19.15 -50.65
N SER A 611 -59.61 17.81 -50.58
CA SER A 611 -60.71 16.96 -50.90
C SER A 611 -61.89 17.08 -49.91
N GLU A 612 -61.61 17.43 -48.68
CA GLU A 612 -62.55 17.68 -47.59
C GLU A 612 -63.01 19.15 -47.51
N GLY A 613 -62.53 20.02 -48.39
CA GLY A 613 -62.92 21.43 -48.46
C GLY A 613 -62.48 22.28 -47.28
N ILE A 614 -61.41 21.85 -46.60
CA ILE A 614 -60.84 22.56 -45.42
C ILE A 614 -59.79 23.63 -45.83
N ILE A 615 -59.26 23.56 -47.06
CA ILE A 615 -58.33 24.56 -47.65
C ILE A 615 -58.72 24.83 -49.08
#